data_9114e3ed94c989c5298dbc97f04ea18e
#
_entry.id   9114e3ed94c989c5298dbc97f04ea18e
#
_cell.length_a   1.000
_cell.length_b   1.000
_cell.length_c   1.000
_cell.angle_alpha   90.00
_cell.angle_beta   90.00
_cell.angle_gamma   90.00
#
_symmetry.space_group_name_H-M   'P 1'
#
loop_
_entity.id
_entity.type
_entity.pdbx_description
1 polymer ?
#
loop_
_entity_poly.entity_id
_entity_poly.type
_entity_poly.pdbx_seq_one_letter_code
_entity_poly.pdbx_strand_id
1 'polypeptide(L)'
;MHTLKPTSFLAALILGLSATAQTPLEDVKLQEITFVRQNFDRNFYSDRILTSRLNMQGTDLFLANAENLVLSGRRPARLYQESGRLDILSDTETMIRVGAFHPYYCYDLDLKDLPSDSEAGICFWANDGSSVLKITRYEAVIRADLDGKKLASSICNDNAELHLRVQYTGKRFHVFEVYGSWKAKLLMSVECDKRYMDMPVKWSWGIYALRCQEASVLRAESFLSSGTGQADPQVVQNSDGTPYIKDGRLYVCMTTRGFEQIPDSYQGVYSLSLTGFDLRLEGALLFTEGDGRMMGYHASKVVCHEGKFLVITTTHGGEKHTLAWAEADCDILHGIHCLECHELDFPHKTIEGLKFNSEDPDFFYDSQTGKWTLAYCALHSSAATGGHQSYHSFLCESKEWNGPYNYLAMSREDNNTGTRITTVGGRRYVLSGGSGTTFYIYGYPGLDFLGTFSQEFPNGGFRGWPTIVPVPYGSYERYLWITFDRGALTGKYSYGTLYFFLGDKMWKRR
;
A
#
# COMPACT_ATOMS: atom_id res chain seq x y z
N MET A 1 -89.35 11.71 29.46
CA MET A 1 -89.05 13.13 29.77
C MET A 1 -87.75 13.19 30.51
N HIS A 2 -86.69 13.40 29.85
CA HIS A 2 -85.52 14.08 30.35
C HIS A 2 -84.52 14.14 29.16
N THR A 3 -84.33 15.30 28.69
CA THR A 3 -83.42 15.68 27.62
C THR A 3 -82.00 15.75 28.20
N LEU A 4 -81.10 15.02 27.63
CA LEU A 4 -79.65 15.18 27.87
C LEU A 4 -79.02 15.83 26.63
N LYS A 5 -78.42 16.98 26.83
CA LYS A 5 -77.61 17.72 25.84
C LYS A 5 -76.23 17.04 25.68
N PRO A 6 -75.69 16.91 24.46
CA PRO A 6 -74.33 16.51 24.26
C PRO A 6 -73.40 17.71 24.38
N THR A 7 -72.45 17.64 25.29
CA THR A 7 -71.30 18.54 25.41
C THR A 7 -70.22 18.16 24.36
N SER A 8 -70.02 19.06 23.41
CA SER A 8 -68.98 18.96 22.41
C SER A 8 -67.60 19.26 23.04
N PHE A 9 -66.76 18.27 23.10
CA PHE A 9 -65.30 18.48 23.36
C PHE A 9 -64.59 18.76 22.05
N LEU A 10 -64.21 20.02 21.84
CA LEU A 10 -63.37 20.43 20.73
C LEU A 10 -61.90 20.18 21.19
N ALA A 11 -61.33 19.07 20.77
CA ALA A 11 -59.88 18.83 20.95
C ALA A 11 -59.13 19.59 19.84
N ALA A 12 -58.51 20.69 20.23
CA ALA A 12 -57.58 21.41 19.38
C ALA A 12 -56.30 20.58 19.18
N LEU A 13 -56.19 19.96 18.02
CA LEU A 13 -54.94 19.29 17.60
C LEU A 13 -53.94 20.39 17.20
N ILE A 14 -53.06 20.78 18.12
CA ILE A 14 -51.93 21.64 17.82
C ILE A 14 -50.92 20.74 17.10
N LEU A 15 -50.95 20.74 15.79
CA LEU A 15 -49.83 20.26 14.94
C LEU A 15 -48.68 21.23 15.12
N GLY A 16 -47.78 20.90 16.04
CA GLY A 16 -46.46 21.52 16.13
C GLY A 16 -45.66 21.15 14.87
N LEU A 17 -45.79 21.95 13.84
CA LEU A 17 -44.79 22.01 12.77
C LEU A 17 -43.51 22.56 13.43
N SER A 18 -42.67 21.68 13.94
CA SER A 18 -41.27 22.00 14.12
C SER A 18 -40.68 22.22 12.71
N ALA A 19 -40.76 23.45 12.25
CA ALA A 19 -39.85 23.89 11.19
C ALA A 19 -38.46 23.65 11.74
N THR A 20 -37.82 22.57 11.32
CA THR A 20 -36.39 22.47 11.39
C THR A 20 -35.90 23.65 10.58
N ALA A 21 -35.48 24.69 11.29
CA ALA A 21 -34.72 25.78 10.67
C ALA A 21 -33.56 25.09 9.95
N GLN A 22 -33.63 25.02 8.62
CA GLN A 22 -32.46 24.75 7.81
C GLN A 22 -31.43 25.78 8.23
N THR A 23 -30.41 25.33 8.91
CA THR A 23 -29.21 26.16 9.14
C THR A 23 -28.86 26.72 7.76
N PRO A 24 -28.70 28.06 7.61
CA PRO A 24 -28.26 28.61 6.33
C PRO A 24 -27.06 27.79 5.89
N LEU A 25 -27.00 27.42 4.61
CA LEU A 25 -25.82 26.79 4.00
C LEU A 25 -24.65 27.73 4.32
N GLU A 26 -23.98 27.49 5.45
CA GLU A 26 -22.75 28.17 5.78
C GLU A 26 -21.79 27.87 4.64
N ASP A 27 -21.13 28.91 4.13
CA ASP A 27 -20.13 28.80 3.07
C ASP A 27 -19.14 27.69 3.41
N VAL A 28 -19.20 26.59 2.66
CA VAL A 28 -18.31 25.45 2.87
C VAL A 28 -16.95 25.82 2.36
N LYS A 29 -16.06 26.21 3.26
CA LYS A 29 -14.71 26.76 2.95
C LYS A 29 -13.91 25.89 1.97
N LEU A 30 -14.12 24.58 1.99
CA LEU A 30 -13.49 23.67 1.04
C LEU A 30 -13.92 23.97 -0.40
N GLN A 31 -15.20 24.31 -0.64
CA GLN A 31 -15.73 24.64 -1.97
C GLN A 31 -15.24 25.99 -2.51
N GLU A 32 -14.63 26.81 -1.66
CA GLU A 32 -13.97 28.03 -2.08
C GLU A 32 -12.60 27.83 -2.71
N ILE A 33 -12.03 26.61 -2.64
CA ILE A 33 -10.70 26.29 -3.13
C ILE A 33 -10.78 25.74 -4.54
N THR A 34 -10.07 26.33 -5.47
CA THR A 34 -9.77 25.73 -6.76
C THR A 34 -8.46 24.94 -6.66
N PHE A 35 -8.51 23.66 -6.96
CA PHE A 35 -7.34 22.79 -6.90
C PHE A 35 -6.64 22.73 -8.26
N VAL A 36 -5.39 23.17 -8.30
CA VAL A 36 -4.56 23.23 -9.50
C VAL A 36 -3.56 22.06 -9.49
N ARG A 37 -3.60 21.25 -10.54
CA ARG A 37 -2.70 20.09 -10.70
C ARG A 37 -1.25 20.53 -10.70
N GLN A 38 -0.42 19.79 -9.98
CA GLN A 38 1.02 19.96 -9.93
C GLN A 38 1.71 18.81 -10.66
N ASN A 39 2.78 19.14 -11.38
CA ASN A 39 3.71 18.13 -11.84
C ASN A 39 4.60 17.72 -10.68
N PHE A 40 5.00 16.47 -10.65
CA PHE A 40 5.95 15.96 -9.66
C PHE A 40 7.00 15.10 -10.36
N ASP A 41 8.19 15.10 -9.79
CA ASP A 41 9.29 14.26 -10.24
C ASP A 41 9.37 13.00 -9.42
N ARG A 42 9.69 11.91 -10.10
CA ARG A 42 9.93 10.61 -9.50
C ARG A 42 10.99 9.86 -10.27
N ASN A 43 12.03 9.46 -9.56
CA ASN A 43 13.06 8.63 -10.16
C ASN A 43 12.82 7.15 -9.84
N PHE A 44 12.08 6.46 -10.67
CA PHE A 44 11.77 5.04 -10.51
C PHE A 44 12.99 4.12 -10.44
N TYR A 45 14.14 4.52 -10.94
CA TYR A 45 15.35 3.69 -10.95
C TYR A 45 16.12 3.74 -9.65
N SER A 46 16.17 4.89 -9.02
CA SER A 46 16.75 5.06 -7.69
C SER A 46 15.74 4.83 -6.57
N ASP A 47 14.45 4.76 -6.92
CA ASP A 47 13.34 4.65 -5.99
C ASP A 47 13.15 3.19 -5.57
N ARG A 48 14.16 2.66 -4.90
CA ARG A 48 14.25 1.28 -4.41
C ARG A 48 15.00 1.20 -3.08
N ILE A 49 14.59 0.26 -2.24
CA ILE A 49 15.28 -0.05 -0.98
C ILE A 49 16.02 -1.37 -1.15
N LEU A 50 17.35 -1.30 -1.19
CA LEU A 50 18.22 -2.47 -1.31
C LEU A 50 18.08 -3.33 -0.05
N THR A 51 17.90 -4.63 -0.24
CA THR A 51 17.66 -5.59 0.86
C THR A 51 18.77 -6.63 0.98
N SER A 52 19.29 -7.11 -0.12
CA SER A 52 20.50 -7.92 -0.14
C SER A 52 21.29 -7.72 -1.43
N ARG A 53 22.56 -7.93 -1.37
CA ARG A 53 23.47 -7.91 -2.52
C ARG A 53 24.59 -8.90 -2.31
N LEU A 54 24.91 -9.64 -3.35
CA LEU A 54 26.15 -10.41 -3.36
C LEU A 54 27.33 -9.43 -3.38
N ASN A 55 28.12 -9.43 -2.33
CA ASN A 55 29.32 -8.59 -2.28
C ASN A 55 30.41 -9.22 -3.15
N MET A 56 30.84 -8.54 -4.20
CA MET A 56 31.86 -8.99 -5.14
C MET A 56 33.19 -8.21 -5.00
N GLN A 57 33.36 -7.50 -3.88
CA GLN A 57 34.58 -6.73 -3.58
C GLN A 57 35.20 -7.20 -2.27
N GLY A 58 36.48 -7.59 -2.30
CA GLY A 58 37.29 -7.92 -1.13
C GLY A 58 37.31 -9.41 -0.75
N THR A 59 38.24 -9.75 0.16
CA THR A 59 38.47 -11.12 0.65
C THR A 59 37.34 -11.66 1.52
N ASP A 60 36.49 -10.79 2.06
CA ASP A 60 35.40 -11.17 2.96
C ASP A 60 34.29 -11.95 2.26
N LEU A 61 34.20 -11.85 0.94
CA LEU A 61 33.26 -12.62 0.13
C LEU A 61 33.45 -14.12 0.25
N PHE A 62 34.70 -14.53 0.31
CA PHE A 62 35.06 -15.94 0.37
C PHE A 62 34.63 -16.58 1.69
N LEU A 63 34.74 -15.86 2.78
CA LEU A 63 34.33 -16.32 4.12
C LEU A 63 32.82 -16.24 4.32
N ALA A 64 32.18 -15.17 3.89
CA ALA A 64 30.74 -14.99 4.01
C ALA A 64 29.93 -15.97 3.13
N ASN A 65 30.46 -16.33 1.96
CA ASN A 65 29.79 -17.25 1.03
C ASN A 65 30.11 -18.73 1.30
N ALA A 66 31.20 -19.07 1.96
CA ALA A 66 31.53 -20.46 2.33
C ALA A 66 30.45 -21.06 3.27
N GLU A 67 29.88 -20.24 4.13
CA GLU A 67 28.76 -20.64 5.00
C GLU A 67 27.38 -20.58 4.29
N ASN A 68 27.29 -19.90 3.16
CA ASN A 68 26.05 -19.66 2.43
C ASN A 68 25.88 -20.50 1.15
N LEU A 69 26.90 -21.28 0.78
CA LEU A 69 26.85 -22.17 -0.37
C LEU A 69 26.01 -23.40 -0.04
N VAL A 70 24.85 -23.52 -0.64
CA VAL A 70 24.10 -24.78 -0.68
C VAL A 70 24.58 -25.54 -1.91
N LEU A 71 25.43 -26.52 -1.68
CA LEU A 71 25.98 -27.35 -2.75
C LEU A 71 25.14 -28.62 -2.83
N SER A 72 24.42 -28.78 -3.92
CA SER A 72 23.91 -30.07 -4.31
C SER A 72 24.91 -30.71 -5.28
N GLY A 73 25.71 -31.67 -4.82
CA GLY A 73 26.63 -32.38 -5.70
C GLY A 73 28.05 -32.57 -5.16
N ARG A 74 28.83 -33.44 -5.82
CA ARG A 74 30.14 -33.94 -5.33
C ARG A 74 31.30 -33.01 -5.57
N ARG A 75 31.16 -31.87 -6.27
CA ARG A 75 32.24 -30.93 -6.53
C ARG A 75 31.74 -29.51 -6.32
N PRO A 76 32.37 -28.74 -5.41
CA PRO A 76 31.99 -27.35 -5.21
C PRO A 76 32.31 -26.54 -6.47
N ALA A 77 31.41 -25.59 -6.78
CA ALA A 77 31.71 -24.54 -7.72
C ALA A 77 32.98 -23.81 -7.27
N ARG A 78 33.90 -23.57 -8.20
CA ARG A 78 35.01 -22.68 -7.93
C ARG A 78 34.52 -21.27 -8.12
N LEU A 79 34.62 -20.48 -7.07
CA LEU A 79 34.28 -19.07 -7.10
C LEU A 79 35.62 -18.29 -7.20
N TYR A 80 35.77 -17.57 -8.30
CA TYR A 80 36.90 -16.67 -8.49
C TYR A 80 36.41 -15.24 -8.36
N GLN A 81 37.04 -14.48 -7.52
CA GLN A 81 36.75 -13.07 -7.39
C GLN A 81 37.89 -12.27 -8.00
N GLU A 82 37.64 -11.54 -9.03
CA GLU A 82 38.54 -10.60 -9.63
C GLU A 82 37.79 -9.35 -10.08
N SER A 83 38.27 -8.19 -9.65
CA SER A 83 37.79 -6.90 -10.16
C SER A 83 36.26 -6.66 -10.14
N GLY A 84 35.58 -7.06 -9.07
CA GLY A 84 34.12 -6.80 -8.89
C GLY A 84 33.22 -7.73 -9.66
N ARG A 85 33.69 -8.88 -10.10
CA ARG A 85 32.92 -9.98 -10.65
C ARG A 85 33.17 -11.28 -9.89
N LEU A 86 32.20 -12.16 -9.92
CA LEU A 86 32.30 -13.52 -9.39
C LEU A 86 32.20 -14.51 -10.54
N ASP A 87 33.23 -15.29 -10.80
CA ASP A 87 33.18 -16.32 -11.81
C ASP A 87 32.71 -17.66 -11.22
N ILE A 88 31.73 -18.27 -11.85
CA ILE A 88 31.19 -19.57 -11.46
C ILE A 88 31.76 -20.62 -12.39
N LEU A 89 32.46 -21.61 -11.80
CA LEU A 89 32.91 -22.81 -12.50
C LEU A 89 32.17 -23.99 -11.90
N SER A 90 31.19 -24.54 -12.58
CA SER A 90 30.37 -25.66 -12.10
C SER A 90 29.96 -26.60 -13.21
N ASP A 91 30.33 -27.87 -13.06
CA ASP A 91 29.85 -28.96 -13.92
C ASP A 91 28.56 -29.60 -13.40
N THR A 92 28.22 -29.33 -12.14
CA THR A 92 27.06 -29.89 -11.45
C THR A 92 26.10 -28.81 -11.02
N GLU A 93 24.90 -29.21 -10.61
CA GLU A 93 23.91 -28.31 -10.05
C GLU A 93 24.50 -27.56 -8.84
N THR A 94 24.46 -26.23 -8.89
CA THR A 94 25.01 -25.36 -7.86
C THR A 94 24.01 -24.25 -7.54
N MET A 95 23.78 -24.03 -6.25
CA MET A 95 22.99 -22.91 -5.76
C MET A 95 23.85 -22.04 -4.85
N ILE A 96 23.95 -20.76 -5.16
CA ILE A 96 24.73 -19.78 -4.40
C ILE A 96 23.74 -18.86 -3.69
N ARG A 97 23.72 -18.92 -2.36
CA ARG A 97 22.83 -18.06 -1.57
C ARG A 97 23.27 -16.60 -1.65
N VAL A 98 22.32 -15.70 -1.96
CA VAL A 98 22.54 -14.25 -1.94
C VAL A 98 21.87 -13.61 -0.71
N GLY A 99 20.69 -14.09 -0.33
CA GLY A 99 19.99 -13.52 0.80
C GLY A 99 18.73 -14.31 1.22
N ALA A 100 18.02 -13.74 2.19
CA ALA A 100 16.70 -14.23 2.55
C ALA A 100 15.68 -13.88 1.46
N PHE A 101 14.70 -14.74 1.28
CA PHE A 101 13.54 -14.43 0.45
C PHE A 101 12.57 -13.57 1.25
N HIS A 102 11.96 -12.60 0.58
CA HIS A 102 10.88 -11.82 1.14
C HIS A 102 9.77 -11.60 0.10
N PRO A 103 8.52 -11.58 0.49
CA PRO A 103 7.43 -11.18 -0.39
C PRO A 103 7.60 -9.72 -0.83
N TYR A 104 7.05 -9.39 -1.99
CA TYR A 104 7.04 -8.04 -2.58
C TYR A 104 8.39 -7.51 -3.06
N TYR A 105 9.44 -8.36 -3.08
CA TYR A 105 10.76 -7.96 -3.54
C TYR A 105 10.99 -8.26 -5.01
N CYS A 106 11.90 -7.47 -5.59
CA CYS A 106 12.54 -7.76 -6.86
C CYS A 106 13.88 -8.41 -6.61
N TYR A 107 14.27 -9.33 -7.49
CA TYR A 107 15.51 -10.08 -7.47
C TYR A 107 16.16 -9.91 -8.85
N ASP A 108 17.32 -9.25 -8.90
CA ASP A 108 18.05 -8.98 -10.12
C ASP A 108 19.30 -9.87 -10.20
N LEU A 109 19.53 -10.43 -11.37
CA LEU A 109 20.70 -11.21 -11.70
C LEU A 109 21.23 -10.82 -13.07
N ASP A 110 22.46 -10.38 -13.13
CA ASP A 110 23.20 -10.16 -14.37
C ASP A 110 24.35 -11.15 -14.47
N LEU A 111 24.34 -11.97 -15.47
CA LEU A 111 25.38 -12.93 -15.82
C LEU A 111 25.95 -12.60 -17.18
N LYS A 112 27.24 -12.92 -17.36
CA LYS A 112 27.98 -12.75 -18.60
C LYS A 112 28.82 -14.02 -18.87
N ASP A 113 29.22 -14.16 -20.12
CA ASP A 113 30.08 -15.28 -20.58
C ASP A 113 29.44 -16.66 -20.32
N LEU A 114 28.10 -16.75 -20.47
CA LEU A 114 27.34 -17.99 -20.31
C LEU A 114 27.60 -18.94 -21.49
N PRO A 115 28.08 -20.18 -21.24
CA PRO A 115 28.12 -21.22 -22.28
C PRO A 115 26.74 -21.53 -22.85
N SER A 116 26.66 -21.87 -24.11
CA SER A 116 25.40 -22.17 -24.80
C SER A 116 24.63 -23.36 -24.24
N ASP A 117 25.34 -24.32 -23.66
CA ASP A 117 24.80 -25.52 -23.01
C ASP A 117 24.63 -25.40 -21.49
N SER A 118 24.84 -24.20 -20.95
CA SER A 118 24.65 -23.93 -19.53
C SER A 118 23.18 -23.67 -19.19
N GLU A 119 22.82 -23.99 -17.95
CA GLU A 119 21.55 -23.57 -17.35
C GLU A 119 21.87 -22.66 -16.16
N ALA A 120 21.34 -21.43 -16.18
CA ALA A 120 21.61 -20.45 -15.14
C ALA A 120 20.40 -19.53 -14.89
N GLY A 121 20.29 -19.01 -13.67
CA GLY A 121 19.21 -18.09 -13.32
C GLY A 121 19.06 -17.86 -11.82
N ILE A 122 17.86 -17.51 -11.42
CA ILE A 122 17.50 -17.24 -10.02
C ILE A 122 16.78 -18.47 -9.46
N CYS A 123 17.13 -18.84 -8.21
CA CYS A 123 16.41 -19.88 -7.48
C CYS A 123 15.97 -19.40 -6.10
N PHE A 124 14.88 -19.99 -5.64
CA PHE A 124 14.32 -19.81 -4.32
C PHE A 124 14.15 -21.19 -3.71
N TRP A 125 14.54 -21.36 -2.47
CA TRP A 125 14.42 -22.65 -1.80
C TRP A 125 14.03 -22.54 -0.35
N ALA A 126 13.30 -23.52 0.13
CA ALA A 126 13.02 -23.67 1.54
C ALA A 126 14.32 -24.02 2.29
N ASN A 127 14.58 -23.39 3.42
CA ASN A 127 15.83 -23.59 4.19
C ASN A 127 15.95 -25.01 4.77
N ASP A 128 14.84 -25.74 4.85
CA ASP A 128 14.79 -27.17 5.22
C ASP A 128 15.01 -28.13 4.03
N GLY A 129 15.18 -27.59 2.83
CA GLY A 129 15.38 -28.37 1.61
C GLY A 129 14.10 -29.01 1.03
N SER A 130 12.94 -28.72 1.59
CA SER A 130 11.67 -29.35 1.19
C SER A 130 11.14 -28.91 -0.17
N SER A 131 11.58 -27.78 -0.71
CA SER A 131 11.09 -27.23 -1.97
C SER A 131 12.08 -26.28 -2.62
N VAL A 132 12.12 -26.28 -3.95
CA VAL A 132 12.96 -25.38 -4.76
C VAL A 132 12.16 -24.87 -5.95
N LEU A 133 12.08 -23.55 -6.11
CA LEU A 133 11.62 -22.89 -7.32
C LEU A 133 12.85 -22.40 -8.10
N LYS A 134 12.99 -22.82 -9.35
CA LYS A 134 14.04 -22.38 -10.27
C LYS A 134 13.42 -21.57 -11.39
N ILE A 135 14.01 -20.40 -11.68
CA ILE A 135 13.70 -19.56 -12.83
C ILE A 135 15.00 -19.41 -13.61
N THR A 136 15.19 -20.26 -14.60
CA THR A 136 16.46 -20.46 -15.28
C THR A 136 16.33 -20.31 -16.78
N ARG A 137 17.43 -19.90 -17.41
CA ARG A 137 17.60 -19.94 -18.86
C ARG A 137 18.43 -21.16 -19.25
N TYR A 138 17.93 -21.91 -20.20
CA TYR A 138 18.68 -22.90 -20.99
C TYR A 138 18.47 -22.59 -22.45
N GLU A 139 19.53 -22.39 -23.21
CA GLU A 139 19.48 -21.86 -24.58
C GLU A 139 18.67 -20.56 -24.64
N ALA A 140 17.73 -20.42 -25.58
CA ALA A 140 16.83 -19.28 -25.74
C ALA A 140 15.52 -19.40 -24.93
N VAL A 141 15.47 -20.24 -23.89
CA VAL A 141 14.22 -20.49 -23.14
C VAL A 141 14.43 -20.20 -21.66
N ILE A 142 13.66 -19.24 -21.14
CA ILE A 142 13.46 -19.08 -19.68
C ILE A 142 12.36 -20.02 -19.24
N ARG A 143 12.62 -20.75 -18.18
CA ARG A 143 11.71 -21.75 -17.60
C ARG A 143 11.57 -21.52 -16.10
N ALA A 144 10.35 -21.67 -15.58
CA ALA A 144 10.04 -21.70 -14.17
C ALA A 144 9.66 -23.14 -13.78
N ASP A 145 10.38 -23.72 -12.84
CA ASP A 145 10.18 -25.08 -12.31
C ASP A 145 10.07 -25.05 -10.79
N LEU A 146 9.02 -25.68 -10.28
CA LEU A 146 8.83 -25.91 -8.86
C LEU A 146 8.96 -27.41 -8.55
N ASP A 147 9.94 -27.77 -7.74
CA ASP A 147 10.21 -29.14 -7.31
C ASP A 147 10.34 -30.11 -8.50
N GLY A 148 11.02 -29.64 -9.57
CA GLY A 148 11.20 -30.40 -10.82
C GLY A 148 10.00 -30.39 -11.77
N LYS A 149 8.87 -29.79 -11.37
CA LYS A 149 7.70 -29.66 -12.23
C LYS A 149 7.70 -28.30 -12.94
N LYS A 150 7.65 -28.32 -14.25
CA LYS A 150 7.53 -27.10 -15.06
C LYS A 150 6.20 -26.39 -14.78
N LEU A 151 6.29 -25.12 -14.41
CA LEU A 151 5.13 -24.22 -14.25
C LEU A 151 4.86 -23.40 -15.51
N ALA A 152 5.91 -22.82 -16.09
CA ALA A 152 5.81 -21.98 -17.27
C ALA A 152 7.14 -21.92 -18.05
N SER A 153 7.10 -21.43 -19.29
CA SER A 153 8.29 -21.09 -20.05
C SER A 153 8.00 -20.00 -21.07
N SER A 154 9.03 -19.25 -21.46
CA SER A 154 8.97 -18.20 -22.49
C SER A 154 10.27 -18.17 -23.28
N ILE A 155 10.20 -17.66 -24.50
CA ILE A 155 11.38 -17.41 -25.32
C ILE A 155 12.04 -16.11 -24.88
N CYS A 156 13.35 -16.13 -24.73
CA CYS A 156 14.21 -15.00 -24.43
C CYS A 156 15.33 -14.87 -25.48
N ASN A 157 16.24 -13.91 -25.29
CA ASN A 157 17.41 -13.81 -26.13
C ASN A 157 18.40 -14.94 -25.81
N ASP A 158 19.00 -15.48 -26.89
CA ASP A 158 20.06 -16.48 -26.81
C ASP A 158 21.41 -15.80 -27.06
N ASN A 159 21.91 -15.11 -26.08
CA ASN A 159 23.23 -14.50 -26.08
C ASN A 159 24.02 -14.92 -24.83
N ALA A 160 25.31 -14.67 -24.81
CA ALA A 160 26.19 -15.02 -23.69
C ALA A 160 25.89 -14.19 -22.41
N GLU A 161 24.89 -13.32 -22.44
CA GLU A 161 24.50 -12.47 -21.32
C GLU A 161 23.08 -12.83 -20.89
N LEU A 162 22.85 -12.79 -19.58
CA LEU A 162 21.52 -12.93 -18.98
C LEU A 162 21.28 -11.79 -18.02
N HIS A 163 20.25 -10.99 -18.31
CA HIS A 163 19.78 -9.94 -17.41
C HIS A 163 18.36 -10.29 -16.98
N LEU A 164 18.23 -10.89 -15.81
CA LEU A 164 17.00 -11.43 -15.31
C LEU A 164 16.52 -10.62 -14.09
N ARG A 165 15.26 -10.20 -14.13
CA ARG A 165 14.55 -9.68 -12.94
C ARG A 165 13.37 -10.57 -12.64
N VAL A 166 13.26 -10.97 -11.38
CA VAL A 166 12.08 -11.66 -10.86
C VAL A 166 11.45 -10.77 -9.80
N GLN A 167 10.22 -10.36 -10.03
CA GLN A 167 9.42 -9.63 -9.04
C GLN A 167 8.41 -10.57 -8.42
N TYR A 168 8.44 -10.68 -7.10
CA TYR A 168 7.42 -11.40 -6.35
C TYR A 168 6.37 -10.42 -5.83
N THR A 169 5.10 -10.73 -6.02
CA THR A 169 3.98 -9.87 -5.64
C THR A 169 2.91 -10.66 -4.88
N GLY A 170 3.31 -11.32 -3.83
CA GLY A 170 2.42 -12.05 -2.92
C GLY A 170 1.84 -13.36 -3.45
N LYS A 171 1.45 -13.46 -4.72
CA LYS A 171 0.90 -14.68 -5.34
C LYS A 171 1.63 -15.12 -6.58
N ARG A 172 2.37 -14.22 -7.20
CA ARG A 172 2.96 -14.45 -8.51
C ARG A 172 4.40 -14.03 -8.57
N PHE A 173 5.17 -14.78 -9.34
CA PHE A 173 6.46 -14.35 -9.85
C PHE A 173 6.26 -13.76 -11.24
N HIS A 174 6.69 -12.52 -11.43
CA HIS A 174 6.76 -11.85 -12.72
C HIS A 174 8.21 -11.87 -13.16
N VAL A 175 8.48 -12.51 -14.28
CA VAL A 175 9.83 -12.71 -14.81
C VAL A 175 10.05 -11.78 -15.97
N PHE A 176 11.09 -10.96 -15.88
CA PHE A 176 11.46 -9.99 -16.88
C PHE A 176 12.86 -10.28 -17.40
N GLU A 177 13.03 -10.06 -18.70
CA GLU A 177 14.33 -9.84 -19.32
C GLU A 177 14.60 -8.33 -19.32
N VAL A 178 15.77 -7.90 -18.81
CA VAL A 178 16.12 -6.49 -18.64
C VAL A 178 17.15 -6.09 -19.66
N TYR A 179 16.88 -5.07 -20.46
CA TYR A 179 17.76 -4.53 -21.48
C TYR A 179 18.31 -3.17 -21.04
N GLY A 180 19.54 -3.16 -20.55
CA GLY A 180 20.13 -1.95 -19.99
C GLY A 180 19.37 -1.43 -18.77
N SER A 181 19.52 -0.17 -18.44
CA SER A 181 18.88 0.44 -17.27
C SER A 181 17.39 0.81 -17.47
N TRP A 182 16.83 0.68 -18.68
CA TRP A 182 15.59 1.39 -19.03
C TRP A 182 14.45 0.51 -19.57
N LYS A 183 14.74 -0.71 -19.97
CA LYS A 183 13.73 -1.55 -20.62
C LYS A 183 13.68 -2.92 -19.95
N ALA A 184 12.52 -3.27 -19.44
CA ALA A 184 12.21 -4.61 -19.00
C ALA A 184 11.07 -5.17 -19.86
N LYS A 185 11.27 -6.38 -20.42
CA LYS A 185 10.24 -7.13 -21.14
C LYS A 185 9.70 -8.20 -20.22
N LEU A 186 8.40 -8.15 -19.91
CA LEU A 186 7.73 -9.23 -19.19
C LEU A 186 7.74 -10.49 -20.06
N LEU A 187 8.36 -11.55 -19.59
CA LEU A 187 8.42 -12.86 -20.26
C LEU A 187 7.28 -13.77 -19.82
N MET A 188 7.02 -13.84 -18.50
CA MET A 188 5.95 -14.66 -17.94
C MET A 188 5.50 -14.16 -16.57
N SER A 189 4.27 -14.50 -16.21
CA SER A 189 3.73 -14.41 -14.85
C SER A 189 3.38 -15.80 -14.37
N VAL A 190 3.95 -16.22 -13.26
CA VAL A 190 3.84 -17.58 -12.73
C VAL A 190 3.10 -17.53 -11.41
N GLU A 191 1.95 -18.18 -11.32
CA GLU A 191 1.25 -18.35 -10.06
C GLU A 191 1.93 -19.44 -9.23
N CYS A 192 2.23 -19.13 -7.97
CA CYS A 192 2.87 -20.03 -7.04
C CYS A 192 1.96 -20.38 -5.87
N ASP A 193 2.19 -21.55 -5.31
CA ASP A 193 1.51 -22.01 -4.12
C ASP A 193 1.72 -21.05 -2.95
N LYS A 194 0.72 -20.91 -2.09
CA LYS A 194 0.70 -20.05 -0.89
C LYS A 194 1.90 -20.24 0.04
N ARG A 195 2.58 -21.39 0.01
CA ARG A 195 3.78 -21.66 0.82
C ARG A 195 4.90 -20.63 0.64
N TYR A 196 4.95 -19.94 -0.51
CA TYR A 196 5.92 -18.87 -0.76
C TYR A 196 5.49 -17.52 -0.18
N MET A 197 4.20 -17.35 0.08
CA MET A 197 3.64 -16.08 0.51
C MET A 197 3.81 -15.82 2.00
N ASP A 198 3.74 -16.87 2.80
CA ASP A 198 3.34 -16.72 4.19
C ASP A 198 4.52 -16.68 5.18
N MET A 199 5.69 -17.25 4.81
CA MET A 199 6.80 -17.39 5.78
C MET A 199 8.17 -17.08 5.15
N PRO A 200 8.49 -15.83 4.88
CA PRO A 200 9.73 -15.46 4.17
C PRO A 200 11.00 -15.89 4.88
N VAL A 201 11.02 -15.92 6.22
CA VAL A 201 12.19 -16.36 7.01
C VAL A 201 12.58 -17.81 6.79
N LYS A 202 11.67 -18.63 6.27
CA LYS A 202 11.94 -20.04 5.95
C LYS A 202 12.53 -20.27 4.57
N TRP A 203 12.70 -19.20 3.79
CA TRP A 203 13.12 -19.27 2.41
C TRP A 203 14.38 -18.43 2.16
N SER A 204 15.18 -18.90 1.24
CA SER A 204 16.35 -18.18 0.72
C SER A 204 16.22 -18.01 -0.79
N TRP A 205 16.95 -17.02 -1.30
CA TRP A 205 17.13 -16.84 -2.73
C TRP A 205 18.59 -16.81 -3.12
N GLY A 206 18.86 -17.10 -4.38
CA GLY A 206 20.20 -17.08 -4.90
C GLY A 206 20.32 -17.37 -6.38
N ILE A 207 21.53 -17.67 -6.78
CA ILE A 207 21.91 -17.97 -8.15
C ILE A 207 21.88 -19.48 -8.34
N TYR A 208 21.23 -19.93 -9.41
CA TYR A 208 21.31 -21.30 -9.89
C TYR A 208 22.29 -21.36 -11.07
N ALA A 209 23.12 -22.37 -11.09
CA ALA A 209 24.06 -22.65 -12.16
C ALA A 209 24.26 -24.14 -12.38
N LEU A 210 24.25 -24.58 -13.63
CA LEU A 210 24.54 -25.93 -14.07
C LEU A 210 25.32 -25.89 -15.37
N ARG A 211 26.43 -26.62 -15.47
CA ARG A 211 27.35 -26.61 -16.62
C ARG A 211 27.85 -25.20 -16.98
N CYS A 212 28.00 -24.37 -15.97
CA CYS A 212 28.56 -23.03 -16.13
C CYS A 212 30.08 -23.12 -16.00
N GLN A 213 30.78 -23.11 -17.12
CA GLN A 213 32.22 -23.01 -17.16
C GLN A 213 32.62 -21.58 -17.45
N GLU A 214 33.08 -20.87 -16.41
CA GLU A 214 33.50 -19.46 -16.48
C GLU A 214 32.38 -18.42 -16.65
N ALA A 215 31.16 -18.73 -16.26
CA ALA A 215 30.11 -17.71 -16.21
C ALA A 215 30.41 -16.65 -15.15
N SER A 216 30.33 -15.38 -15.53
CA SER A 216 30.62 -14.27 -14.64
C SER A 216 29.33 -13.64 -14.10
N VAL A 217 29.20 -13.56 -12.77
CA VAL A 217 28.16 -12.79 -12.10
C VAL A 217 28.61 -11.33 -12.00
N LEU A 218 27.86 -10.44 -12.62
CA LEU A 218 28.10 -9.00 -12.57
C LEU A 218 27.25 -8.32 -11.51
N ARG A 219 26.07 -8.85 -11.24
CA ARG A 219 25.14 -8.34 -10.23
C ARG A 219 24.21 -9.47 -9.76
N ALA A 220 24.03 -9.55 -8.47
CA ALA A 220 22.98 -10.33 -7.84
C ALA A 220 22.49 -9.57 -6.61
N GLU A 221 21.27 -9.03 -6.67
CA GLU A 221 20.72 -8.19 -5.62
C GLU A 221 19.23 -8.34 -5.48
N SER A 222 18.70 -8.14 -4.27
CA SER A 222 17.28 -8.00 -4.04
C SER A 222 16.97 -6.61 -3.47
N PHE A 223 15.81 -6.11 -3.80
CA PHE A 223 15.34 -4.80 -3.35
C PHE A 223 13.82 -4.72 -3.36
N LEU A 224 13.29 -3.86 -2.51
CA LEU A 224 11.92 -3.44 -2.58
C LEU A 224 11.80 -2.33 -3.63
N SER A 225 10.95 -2.50 -4.62
CA SER A 225 10.69 -1.47 -5.63
C SER A 225 9.47 -0.66 -5.27
N SER A 226 9.41 0.56 -5.76
CA SER A 226 8.24 1.44 -5.61
C SER A 226 6.97 0.94 -6.33
N GLY A 227 7.02 -0.25 -6.93
CA GLY A 227 5.89 -0.86 -7.63
C GLY A 227 5.53 -0.15 -8.94
N THR A 228 4.44 -0.60 -9.55
CA THR A 228 3.92 -0.05 -10.80
C THR A 228 2.74 0.88 -10.61
N GLY A 229 2.11 0.85 -9.44
CA GLY A 229 0.99 1.72 -9.11
C GLY A 229 0.91 2.00 -7.61
N GLN A 230 0.44 3.18 -7.27
CA GLN A 230 0.17 3.61 -5.91
C GLN A 230 -1.30 3.94 -5.77
N ALA A 231 -1.87 3.53 -4.66
CA ALA A 231 -3.26 3.77 -4.30
C ALA A 231 -3.36 4.21 -2.84
N ASP A 232 -4.53 4.67 -2.46
CA ASP A 232 -4.92 4.93 -1.08
C ASP A 232 -3.93 5.88 -0.33
N PRO A 233 -3.52 7.02 -0.94
CA PRO A 233 -2.52 7.90 -0.33
C PRO A 233 -3.03 8.48 0.99
N GLN A 234 -2.28 8.26 2.07
CA GLN A 234 -2.56 8.76 3.40
C GLN A 234 -1.37 9.55 3.93
N VAL A 235 -1.58 10.82 4.22
CA VAL A 235 -0.56 11.66 4.84
C VAL A 235 -0.30 11.17 6.26
N VAL A 236 0.97 10.99 6.61
CA VAL A 236 1.40 10.78 7.99
C VAL A 236 1.13 12.06 8.76
N GLN A 237 0.46 11.96 9.92
CA GLN A 237 0.04 13.11 10.70
C GLN A 237 0.54 13.02 12.14
N ASN A 238 0.61 14.15 12.80
CA ASN A 238 0.64 14.20 14.25
C ASN A 238 -0.74 13.85 14.81
N SER A 239 -0.82 13.51 16.08
CA SER A 239 -2.08 13.08 16.70
C SER A 239 -3.20 14.11 16.65
N ASP A 240 -2.87 15.41 16.57
CA ASP A 240 -3.85 16.50 16.42
C ASP A 240 -4.44 16.65 15.00
N GLY A 241 -3.99 15.81 14.07
CA GLY A 241 -4.40 15.83 12.66
C GLY A 241 -3.57 16.76 11.77
N THR A 242 -2.54 17.42 12.31
CA THR A 242 -1.60 18.21 11.49
C THR A 242 -0.65 17.30 10.73
N PRO A 243 -0.24 17.65 9.49
CA PRO A 243 0.72 16.84 8.73
C PRO A 243 2.06 16.70 9.45
N TYR A 244 2.61 15.48 9.45
CA TYR A 244 3.96 15.23 9.91
C TYR A 244 4.96 15.66 8.83
N ILE A 245 5.68 16.74 9.09
CA ILE A 245 6.68 17.31 8.19
C ILE A 245 8.05 17.28 8.87
N LYS A 246 9.01 16.64 8.22
CA LYS A 246 10.40 16.58 8.70
C LYS A 246 11.32 17.01 7.55
N ASP A 247 12.28 17.89 7.84
CA ASP A 247 13.26 18.40 6.87
C ASP A 247 12.65 18.96 5.57
N GLY A 248 11.50 19.62 5.68
CA GLY A 248 10.77 20.21 4.55
C GLY A 248 10.05 19.18 3.66
N ARG A 249 9.94 17.95 4.10
CA ARG A 249 9.27 16.86 3.38
C ARG A 249 8.04 16.38 4.14
N LEU A 250 6.97 16.17 3.40
CA LEU A 250 5.73 15.55 3.87
C LEU A 250 5.82 14.04 3.66
N TYR A 251 5.45 13.26 4.66
CA TYR A 251 5.40 11.80 4.54
C TYR A 251 4.01 11.30 4.21
N VAL A 252 3.96 10.30 3.31
CA VAL A 252 2.72 9.72 2.79
C VAL A 252 2.84 8.21 2.76
N CYS A 253 1.92 7.49 3.39
CA CYS A 253 1.76 6.06 3.19
C CYS A 253 0.86 5.81 1.98
N MET A 254 1.23 4.84 1.16
CA MET A 254 0.46 4.46 -0.02
C MET A 254 0.46 2.94 -0.18
N THR A 255 -0.68 2.39 -0.54
CA THR A 255 -0.77 1.00 -1.01
C THR A 255 0.01 0.87 -2.30
N THR A 256 1.19 0.28 -2.24
CA THR A 256 2.12 0.13 -3.35
C THR A 256 1.91 -1.24 -3.97
N ARG A 257 1.62 -1.29 -5.26
CA ARG A 257 1.14 -2.48 -5.97
C ARG A 257 2.07 -2.91 -7.09
N GLY A 258 2.14 -4.22 -7.33
CA GLY A 258 2.80 -4.82 -8.48
C GLY A 258 1.92 -4.83 -9.73
N PHE A 259 2.15 -5.79 -10.63
CA PHE A 259 1.42 -5.93 -11.91
C PHE A 259 0.03 -6.57 -11.77
N GLU A 260 -0.22 -7.25 -10.66
CA GLU A 260 -1.50 -7.91 -10.41
C GLU A 260 -2.40 -7.09 -9.50
N GLN A 261 -3.63 -7.52 -9.41
CA GLN A 261 -4.63 -6.92 -8.53
C GLN A 261 -4.39 -7.26 -7.06
N ILE A 262 -5.12 -6.56 -6.19
CA ILE A 262 -5.32 -6.96 -4.79
C ILE A 262 -5.41 -8.50 -4.68
N PRO A 263 -4.60 -9.15 -3.80
CA PRO A 263 -3.97 -8.62 -2.59
C PRO A 263 -2.48 -8.27 -2.71
N ASP A 264 -1.92 -8.15 -3.88
CA ASP A 264 -0.49 -8.08 -4.11
C ASP A 264 0.06 -6.66 -3.88
N SER A 265 0.08 -6.21 -2.63
CA SER A 265 0.54 -4.86 -2.26
C SER A 265 1.28 -4.86 -0.93
N TYR A 266 2.07 -3.84 -0.69
CA TYR A 266 2.62 -3.48 0.61
C TYR A 266 2.38 -1.98 0.88
N GLN A 267 2.57 -1.54 2.12
CA GLN A 267 2.45 -0.13 2.47
C GLN A 267 3.80 0.56 2.25
N GLY A 268 3.93 1.27 1.11
CA GLY A 268 5.09 2.11 0.85
C GLY A 268 5.00 3.41 1.62
N VAL A 269 6.10 3.80 2.28
CA VAL A 269 6.25 5.11 2.89
C VAL A 269 7.05 5.99 1.95
N TYR A 270 6.45 7.09 1.55
CA TYR A 270 7.05 8.05 0.62
C TYR A 270 7.23 9.39 1.29
N SER A 271 8.24 10.14 0.86
CA SER A 271 8.38 11.55 1.20
C SER A 271 8.19 12.43 -0.02
N LEU A 272 7.48 13.54 0.14
CA LEU A 272 7.23 14.53 -0.89
C LEU A 272 7.85 15.87 -0.48
N SER A 273 8.74 16.42 -1.29
CA SER A 273 9.22 17.78 -1.11
C SER A 273 8.10 18.77 -1.39
N LEU A 274 7.82 19.67 -0.45
CA LEU A 274 6.78 20.69 -0.61
C LEU A 274 7.19 21.84 -1.54
N THR A 275 8.46 21.95 -1.90
CA THR A 275 8.99 22.96 -2.80
C THR A 275 9.30 22.44 -4.19
N GLY A 276 9.91 21.27 -4.28
CA GLY A 276 10.34 20.68 -5.56
C GLY A 276 9.38 19.64 -6.10
N PHE A 277 8.40 19.20 -5.31
CA PHE A 277 7.48 18.12 -5.68
C PHE A 277 8.20 16.86 -6.16
N ASP A 278 9.37 16.54 -5.60
CA ASP A 278 10.01 15.23 -5.81
C ASP A 278 9.47 14.22 -4.80
N LEU A 279 8.99 13.10 -5.31
CA LEU A 279 8.46 11.97 -4.53
C LEU A 279 9.52 10.87 -4.44
N ARG A 280 9.79 10.36 -3.22
CA ARG A 280 10.79 9.32 -2.97
C ARG A 280 10.23 8.21 -2.12
N LEU A 281 10.57 6.97 -2.45
CA LEU A 281 10.35 5.83 -1.57
C LEU A 281 11.38 5.85 -0.44
N GLU A 282 10.93 5.99 0.79
CA GLU A 282 11.79 6.05 1.98
C GLU A 282 11.71 4.75 2.80
N GLY A 283 10.54 4.11 2.84
CA GLY A 283 10.31 2.95 3.65
C GLY A 283 9.16 2.07 3.17
N ALA A 284 8.96 0.97 3.87
CA ALA A 284 7.84 0.06 3.68
C ALA A 284 7.38 -0.54 5.00
N LEU A 285 6.07 -0.69 5.13
CA LEU A 285 5.44 -1.38 6.24
C LEU A 285 4.84 -2.68 5.73
N LEU A 286 5.19 -3.75 6.39
CA LEU A 286 4.62 -5.08 6.28
C LEU A 286 4.07 -5.45 7.65
N PHE A 287 3.16 -6.41 7.69
CA PHE A 287 2.41 -6.73 8.89
C PHE A 287 2.45 -8.23 9.19
N THR A 288 2.43 -8.59 10.47
CA THR A 288 2.34 -9.97 10.94
C THR A 288 1.34 -10.08 12.08
N GLU A 289 0.69 -11.24 12.19
CA GLU A 289 -0.17 -11.58 13.33
C GLU A 289 0.57 -12.43 14.38
N GLY A 290 1.91 -12.35 14.39
CA GLY A 290 2.76 -13.09 15.34
C GLY A 290 3.02 -14.55 14.95
N ASP A 291 2.49 -15.01 13.82
CA ASP A 291 2.62 -16.39 13.33
C ASP A 291 3.79 -16.59 12.34
N GLY A 292 4.59 -15.55 12.12
CA GLY A 292 5.75 -15.54 11.20
C GLY A 292 5.38 -15.30 9.73
N ARG A 293 4.11 -15.10 9.42
CA ARG A 293 3.67 -14.65 8.11
C ARG A 293 3.90 -13.14 7.96
N MET A 294 4.19 -12.71 6.77
CA MET A 294 4.42 -11.31 6.45
C MET A 294 3.40 -10.88 5.40
N MET A 295 2.51 -9.97 5.77
CA MET A 295 1.37 -9.56 4.96
C MET A 295 1.50 -8.10 4.53
N GLY A 296 1.10 -7.81 3.30
CA GLY A 296 1.04 -6.46 2.77
C GLY A 296 -0.38 -5.92 2.85
N TYR A 297 -0.83 -5.51 4.03
CA TYR A 297 -2.12 -4.85 4.21
C TYR A 297 -2.21 -3.54 3.42
N HIS A 298 -3.36 -2.89 3.37
CA HIS A 298 -3.56 -1.72 2.53
C HIS A 298 -4.26 -0.55 3.25
N ALA A 299 -4.19 0.63 2.63
CA ALA A 299 -4.81 1.86 3.13
C ALA A 299 -4.41 2.21 4.57
N SER A 300 -3.13 2.05 4.93
CA SER A 300 -2.65 2.30 6.30
C SER A 300 -2.57 3.79 6.60
N LYS A 301 -3.15 4.18 7.73
CA LYS A 301 -2.96 5.49 8.35
C LYS A 301 -1.88 5.41 9.41
N VAL A 302 -0.93 6.33 9.36
CA VAL A 302 0.15 6.47 10.35
C VAL A 302 0.02 7.81 11.06
N VAL A 303 0.06 7.77 12.38
CA VAL A 303 -0.02 8.95 13.25
C VAL A 303 1.17 8.94 14.22
N CYS A 304 1.88 10.07 14.30
CA CYS A 304 2.92 10.29 15.32
C CYS A 304 2.29 10.84 16.58
N HIS A 305 2.48 10.16 17.69
CA HIS A 305 1.96 10.53 19.01
C HIS A 305 2.99 10.24 20.10
N GLU A 306 3.37 11.26 20.86
CA GLU A 306 4.32 11.13 22.01
C GLU A 306 5.62 10.38 21.66
N GLY A 307 6.13 10.59 20.45
CA GLY A 307 7.37 9.97 19.97
C GLY A 307 7.23 8.56 19.42
N LYS A 308 6.03 7.99 19.45
CA LYS A 308 5.68 6.71 18.82
C LYS A 308 4.95 6.91 17.50
N PHE A 309 4.96 5.89 16.66
CA PHE A 309 4.12 5.80 15.49
C PHE A 309 2.99 4.79 15.72
N LEU A 310 1.76 5.28 15.57
CA LEU A 310 0.53 4.51 15.69
C LEU A 310 0.01 4.23 14.29
N VAL A 311 -0.38 2.99 14.01
CA VAL A 311 -0.82 2.56 12.69
C VAL A 311 -2.18 1.88 12.80
N ILE A 312 -3.15 2.32 11.98
CA ILE A 312 -4.38 1.56 11.73
C ILE A 312 -4.40 1.24 10.24
N THR A 313 -4.67 -0.02 9.91
CA THR A 313 -4.60 -0.55 8.54
C THR A 313 -5.81 -1.39 8.20
N THR A 314 -6.10 -1.53 6.92
CA THR A 314 -7.11 -2.46 6.41
C THR A 314 -6.46 -3.82 6.17
N THR A 315 -7.00 -4.86 6.79
CA THR A 315 -6.47 -6.21 6.64
C THR A 315 -6.92 -6.88 5.34
N HIS A 316 -6.11 -7.81 4.86
CA HIS A 316 -6.48 -8.77 3.82
C HIS A 316 -6.70 -10.15 4.45
N GLY A 317 -7.90 -10.41 4.89
CA GLY A 317 -8.30 -11.69 5.46
C GLY A 317 -9.36 -12.40 4.63
N GLY A 318 -8.98 -13.03 3.51
CA GLY A 318 -9.92 -13.79 2.68
C GLY A 318 -11.05 -12.94 2.10
N GLU A 319 -12.30 -13.27 2.39
CA GLU A 319 -13.48 -12.54 1.87
C GLU A 319 -13.89 -11.33 2.73
N LYS A 320 -13.19 -11.04 3.82
CA LYS A 320 -13.62 -10.04 4.82
C LYS A 320 -12.49 -9.10 5.18
N HIS A 321 -12.59 -7.85 4.74
CA HIS A 321 -11.71 -6.79 5.22
C HIS A 321 -12.14 -6.34 6.62
N THR A 322 -11.17 -6.11 7.49
CA THR A 322 -11.39 -5.50 8.81
C THR A 322 -10.24 -4.53 9.11
N LEU A 323 -10.30 -3.86 10.24
CA LEU A 323 -9.25 -2.95 10.67
C LEU A 323 -8.38 -3.62 11.73
N ALA A 324 -7.08 -3.40 11.63
CA ALA A 324 -6.08 -3.80 12.60
C ALA A 324 -5.20 -2.62 12.99
N TRP A 325 -4.61 -2.69 14.18
CA TRP A 325 -3.68 -1.68 14.67
C TRP A 325 -2.31 -2.27 14.99
N ALA A 326 -1.29 -1.42 14.88
CA ALA A 326 0.07 -1.71 15.31
C ALA A 326 0.71 -0.44 15.86
N GLU A 327 1.72 -0.56 16.71
CA GLU A 327 2.53 0.58 17.16
C GLU A 327 4.02 0.31 17.05
N ALA A 328 4.79 1.37 16.95
CA ALA A 328 6.25 1.31 16.96
C ALA A 328 6.84 2.51 17.70
N ASP A 329 7.88 2.25 18.49
CA ASP A 329 8.68 3.26 19.20
C ASP A 329 9.98 3.62 18.45
N CYS A 330 10.13 3.13 17.23
CA CYS A 330 11.24 3.42 16.33
C CYS A 330 10.78 4.18 15.08
N ASP A 331 11.72 4.73 14.32
CA ASP A 331 11.42 5.38 13.04
C ASP A 331 10.99 4.35 11.99
N ILE A 332 9.68 4.26 11.73
CA ILE A 332 9.10 3.39 10.71
C ILE A 332 8.94 4.07 9.34
N LEU A 333 9.35 5.32 9.22
CA LEU A 333 9.24 6.06 7.96
C LEU A 333 10.39 5.74 7.01
N HIS A 334 11.49 5.19 7.51
CA HIS A 334 12.65 4.84 6.72
C HIS A 334 13.01 3.35 6.89
N GLY A 335 13.36 2.69 5.77
CA GLY A 335 13.67 1.27 5.78
C GLY A 335 12.45 0.36 5.71
N ILE A 336 12.63 -0.93 5.99
CA ILE A 336 11.57 -1.94 5.88
C ILE A 336 11.25 -2.45 7.26
N HIS A 337 9.99 -2.32 7.66
CA HIS A 337 9.50 -2.73 8.97
C HIS A 337 8.40 -3.78 8.83
N CYS A 338 8.44 -4.79 9.68
CA CYS A 338 7.37 -5.75 9.87
C CYS A 338 6.74 -5.51 11.24
N LEU A 339 5.52 -5.02 11.26
CA LEU A 339 4.81 -4.65 12.47
C LEU A 339 3.87 -5.76 12.89
N GLU A 340 3.86 -6.08 14.18
CA GLU A 340 2.88 -7.00 14.74
C GLU A 340 1.52 -6.28 14.84
N CYS A 341 0.50 -6.89 14.23
CA CYS A 341 -0.86 -6.34 14.17
C CYS A 341 -1.79 -7.04 15.15
N HIS A 342 -2.68 -6.24 15.68
CA HIS A 342 -3.77 -6.67 16.57
C HIS A 342 -5.11 -6.25 15.99
N GLU A 343 -6.16 -7.06 16.18
CA GLU A 343 -7.53 -6.70 15.78
C GLU A 343 -7.96 -5.40 16.46
N LEU A 344 -8.50 -4.46 15.70
CA LEU A 344 -9.05 -3.22 16.26
C LEU A 344 -10.44 -3.50 16.85
N ASP A 345 -10.66 -3.01 18.08
CA ASP A 345 -11.99 -3.09 18.69
C ASP A 345 -12.82 -1.86 18.30
N PHE A 346 -13.73 -2.08 17.34
CA PHE A 346 -14.65 -1.07 16.84
C PHE A 346 -16.03 -1.70 16.52
N PRO A 347 -17.12 -0.92 16.38
CA PRO A 347 -18.49 -1.46 16.42
C PRO A 347 -18.94 -2.17 15.13
N HIS A 348 -18.05 -2.82 14.40
CA HIS A 348 -18.37 -3.54 13.16
C HIS A 348 -19.30 -4.75 13.35
N LYS A 349 -19.39 -5.29 14.56
CA LYS A 349 -20.27 -6.43 14.92
C LYS A 349 -21.62 -5.98 15.51
N THR A 350 -21.74 -4.75 15.95
CA THR A 350 -22.87 -4.25 16.74
C THR A 350 -23.81 -3.30 15.97
N ILE A 351 -23.34 -2.75 14.83
CA ILE A 351 -24.17 -1.88 14.00
C ILE A 351 -25.06 -2.77 13.12
N GLU A 352 -26.38 -2.62 13.28
CA GLU A 352 -27.35 -3.33 12.46
C GLU A 352 -27.18 -3.01 10.98
N GLY A 353 -27.16 -4.04 10.14
CA GLY A 353 -26.98 -3.89 8.68
C GLY A 353 -25.54 -3.77 8.23
N LEU A 354 -24.56 -3.57 9.12
CA LEU A 354 -23.16 -3.56 8.78
C LEU A 354 -22.71 -4.96 8.38
N LYS A 355 -22.04 -5.04 7.23
CA LYS A 355 -21.41 -6.28 6.75
C LYS A 355 -19.91 -6.22 7.01
N PHE A 356 -19.28 -7.38 7.12
CA PHE A 356 -17.84 -7.48 7.25
C PHE A 356 -17.18 -7.00 5.96
N ASN A 357 -16.84 -5.76 5.90
CA ASN A 357 -15.98 -5.17 4.87
C ASN A 357 -15.72 -3.72 5.26
N SER A 358 -14.92 -3.53 6.30
CA SER A 358 -14.52 -2.22 6.81
C SER A 358 -13.11 -1.91 6.31
N GLU A 359 -12.94 -0.75 5.69
CA GLU A 359 -11.70 -0.36 5.05
C GLU A 359 -11.42 1.14 5.16
N ASP A 360 -10.22 1.55 4.77
CA ASP A 360 -9.81 2.93 4.60
C ASP A 360 -9.83 3.76 5.88
N PRO A 361 -9.14 3.32 6.96
CA PRO A 361 -9.17 4.03 8.22
C PRO A 361 -8.48 5.40 8.14
N ASP A 362 -9.01 6.36 8.90
CA ASP A 362 -8.36 7.61 9.25
C ASP A 362 -8.64 7.92 10.72
N PHE A 363 -7.65 8.37 11.48
CA PHE A 363 -7.84 8.64 12.90
C PHE A 363 -6.98 9.79 13.40
N PHE A 364 -7.45 10.46 14.43
CA PHE A 364 -6.74 11.55 15.08
C PHE A 364 -7.26 11.74 16.52
N TYR A 365 -6.50 12.48 17.33
CA TYR A 365 -6.89 12.88 18.68
C TYR A 365 -7.59 14.25 18.64
N ASP A 366 -8.84 14.29 19.06
CA ASP A 366 -9.60 15.53 19.17
C ASP A 366 -9.40 16.16 20.54
N SER A 367 -8.55 17.18 20.63
CA SER A 367 -8.26 17.87 21.88
C SER A 367 -9.47 18.62 22.48
N GLN A 368 -10.52 18.87 21.70
CA GLN A 368 -11.73 19.52 22.19
C GLN A 368 -12.59 18.53 23.00
N THR A 369 -12.62 17.28 22.60
CA THR A 369 -13.37 16.22 23.28
C THR A 369 -12.51 15.37 24.22
N GLY A 370 -11.18 15.43 24.07
CA GLY A 370 -10.25 14.57 24.79
C GLY A 370 -10.33 13.10 24.35
N LYS A 371 -10.75 12.84 23.10
CA LYS A 371 -10.98 11.50 22.57
C LYS A 371 -10.30 11.33 21.21
N TRP A 372 -10.03 10.08 20.88
CA TRP A 372 -9.66 9.66 19.54
C TRP A 372 -10.92 9.49 18.67
N THR A 373 -10.87 9.99 17.47
CA THR A 373 -11.89 9.77 16.44
C THR A 373 -11.33 8.86 15.37
N LEU A 374 -12.09 7.83 15.02
CA LEU A 374 -11.83 6.91 13.91
C LEU A 374 -12.87 7.17 12.82
N ALA A 375 -12.42 7.39 11.60
CA ALA A 375 -13.23 7.40 10.38
C ALA A 375 -12.86 6.19 9.52
N TYR A 376 -13.84 5.55 8.90
CA TYR A 376 -13.62 4.45 7.96
C TYR A 376 -14.81 4.33 7.02
N CYS A 377 -14.69 3.56 5.95
CA CYS A 377 -15.83 3.16 5.14
C CYS A 377 -16.12 1.67 5.30
N ALA A 378 -17.41 1.32 5.21
CA ALA A 378 -17.83 -0.07 5.32
C ALA A 378 -19.08 -0.36 4.50
N LEU A 379 -19.23 -1.62 4.09
CA LEU A 379 -20.45 -2.12 3.46
C LEU A 379 -21.59 -2.16 4.47
N HIS A 380 -22.66 -1.46 4.14
CA HIS A 380 -23.88 -1.42 4.94
C HIS A 380 -25.10 -1.71 4.06
N SER A 381 -26.07 -2.40 4.63
CA SER A 381 -27.37 -2.66 4.02
C SER A 381 -28.46 -2.18 4.96
N SER A 382 -29.16 -1.13 4.58
CA SER A 382 -30.26 -0.56 5.38
C SER A 382 -31.54 -0.41 4.56
N ALA A 383 -32.65 -0.16 5.23
CA ALA A 383 -33.91 0.21 4.58
C ALA A 383 -33.75 1.51 3.75
N ALA A 384 -32.89 2.44 4.18
CA ALA A 384 -32.58 3.67 3.45
C ALA A 384 -31.88 3.42 2.10
N THR A 385 -31.14 2.31 1.97
CA THR A 385 -30.51 1.86 0.71
C THR A 385 -31.43 0.92 -0.11
N GLY A 386 -32.69 0.78 0.27
CA GLY A 386 -33.59 -0.18 -0.36
C GLY A 386 -33.18 -1.64 -0.19
N GLY A 387 -32.38 -1.93 0.82
CA GLY A 387 -31.79 -3.25 1.07
C GLY A 387 -30.56 -3.58 0.22
N HIS A 388 -30.11 -2.68 -0.67
CA HIS A 388 -28.88 -2.86 -1.43
C HIS A 388 -27.64 -2.61 -0.55
N GLN A 389 -26.62 -3.42 -0.72
CA GLN A 389 -25.34 -3.19 -0.07
C GLN A 389 -24.60 -2.06 -0.76
N SER A 390 -24.16 -1.08 0.01
CA SER A 390 -23.32 0.01 -0.45
C SER A 390 -22.32 0.43 0.64
N TYR A 391 -21.23 1.06 0.23
CA TYR A 391 -20.28 1.64 1.16
C TYR A 391 -20.78 2.96 1.71
N HIS A 392 -20.67 3.11 3.01
CA HIS A 392 -20.97 4.35 3.75
C HIS A 392 -19.76 4.75 4.58
N SER A 393 -19.63 6.06 4.85
CA SER A 393 -18.66 6.59 5.80
C SER A 393 -19.19 6.45 7.23
N PHE A 394 -18.32 6.04 8.13
CA PHE A 394 -18.60 5.88 9.57
C PHE A 394 -17.64 6.74 10.39
N LEU A 395 -18.14 7.26 11.51
CA LEU A 395 -17.35 7.86 12.57
C LEU A 395 -17.58 7.13 13.88
N CYS A 396 -16.49 6.91 14.60
CA CYS A 396 -16.47 6.33 15.94
C CYS A 396 -15.54 7.12 16.84
N GLU A 397 -15.71 7.02 18.16
CA GLU A 397 -14.85 7.67 19.15
C GLU A 397 -14.39 6.70 20.23
N SER A 398 -13.21 6.94 20.79
CA SER A 398 -12.66 6.19 21.92
C SER A 398 -11.80 7.09 22.81
N LYS A 399 -11.58 6.67 24.06
CA LYS A 399 -10.58 7.29 24.93
C LYS A 399 -9.16 6.90 24.54
N GLU A 400 -9.00 5.66 24.07
CA GLU A 400 -7.73 5.10 23.65
C GLU A 400 -7.67 5.01 22.11
N TRP A 401 -6.49 5.18 21.55
CA TRP A 401 -6.30 5.21 20.10
C TRP A 401 -6.55 3.86 19.41
N ASN A 402 -6.39 2.77 20.13
CA ASN A 402 -6.59 1.39 19.69
C ASN A 402 -7.93 0.79 20.13
N GLY A 403 -8.86 1.61 20.62
CA GLY A 403 -10.22 1.22 21.02
C GLY A 403 -10.36 0.88 22.51
N PRO A 404 -11.53 0.40 22.97
CA PRO A 404 -12.72 0.16 22.14
C PRO A 404 -13.36 1.45 21.63
N TYR A 405 -13.74 1.43 20.35
CA TYR A 405 -14.42 2.55 19.73
C TYR A 405 -15.95 2.42 19.86
N ASN A 406 -16.61 3.55 20.08
CA ASN A 406 -18.06 3.65 20.12
C ASN A 406 -18.57 4.36 18.86
N TYR A 407 -19.67 3.89 18.32
CA TYR A 407 -20.33 4.50 17.15
C TYR A 407 -20.76 5.94 17.43
N LEU A 408 -20.51 6.83 16.47
CA LEU A 408 -21.00 8.21 16.48
C LEU A 408 -22.01 8.48 15.38
N ALA A 409 -21.62 8.25 14.12
CA ALA A 409 -22.40 8.62 12.96
C ALA A 409 -22.10 7.74 11.74
N MET A 410 -23.05 7.70 10.81
CA MET A 410 -22.94 7.11 9.47
C MET A 410 -23.45 8.09 8.43
N SER A 411 -22.80 8.21 7.27
CA SER A 411 -23.31 8.99 6.15
C SER A 411 -24.60 8.40 5.59
N ARG A 412 -25.50 9.26 5.11
CA ARG A 412 -26.72 8.83 4.41
C ARG A 412 -26.45 8.47 2.95
N GLU A 413 -25.53 9.21 2.34
CA GLU A 413 -25.09 8.99 0.96
C GLU A 413 -24.34 7.68 0.89
N ASP A 414 -24.56 6.97 -0.19
CA ASP A 414 -23.94 5.69 -0.49
C ASP A 414 -22.70 5.83 -1.40
N ASN A 415 -22.08 4.68 -1.67
CA ASN A 415 -20.91 4.59 -2.57
C ASN A 415 -19.68 5.38 -2.11
N ASN A 416 -19.53 5.53 -0.80
CA ASN A 416 -18.40 6.19 -0.17
C ASN A 416 -17.13 5.32 -0.23
N THR A 417 -15.96 5.95 -0.40
CA THR A 417 -14.65 5.29 -0.28
C THR A 417 -13.60 6.29 0.19
N GLY A 418 -12.56 5.81 0.84
CA GLY A 418 -11.46 6.66 1.25
C GLY A 418 -11.88 7.75 2.22
N THR A 419 -12.70 7.42 3.24
CA THR A 419 -13.17 8.37 4.24
C THR A 419 -12.00 9.06 4.95
N ARG A 420 -11.96 10.39 4.93
CA ARG A 420 -10.87 11.21 5.47
C ARG A 420 -11.39 12.36 6.32
N ILE A 421 -10.65 12.66 7.39
CA ILE A 421 -10.91 13.83 8.23
C ILE A 421 -9.90 14.92 7.85
N THR A 422 -10.39 16.11 7.57
CA THR A 422 -9.55 17.26 7.22
C THR A 422 -10.00 18.52 7.91
N THR A 423 -9.07 19.47 8.06
CA THR A 423 -9.37 20.82 8.58
C THR A 423 -9.07 21.84 7.50
N VAL A 424 -10.06 22.65 7.13
CA VAL A 424 -9.93 23.72 6.14
C VAL A 424 -10.40 25.03 6.75
N GLY A 425 -9.51 26.02 6.78
CA GLY A 425 -9.83 27.34 7.34
C GLY A 425 -10.29 27.30 8.79
N GLY A 426 -9.75 26.36 9.58
CA GLY A 426 -10.10 26.14 10.99
C GLY A 426 -11.40 25.39 11.23
N ARG A 427 -12.09 24.92 10.19
CA ARG A 427 -13.28 24.05 10.29
C ARG A 427 -12.93 22.62 9.87
N ARG A 428 -13.44 21.64 10.64
CA ARG A 428 -13.23 20.23 10.39
C ARG A 428 -14.34 19.65 9.52
N TYR A 429 -13.95 18.83 8.55
CA TYR A 429 -14.82 18.14 7.61
C TYR A 429 -14.48 16.66 7.56
N VAL A 430 -15.44 15.86 7.15
CA VAL A 430 -15.19 14.49 6.70
C VAL A 430 -15.43 14.44 5.20
N LEU A 431 -14.48 13.87 4.48
CA LEU A 431 -14.50 13.75 3.02
C LEU A 431 -14.57 12.29 2.63
N SER A 432 -15.23 12.01 1.52
CA SER A 432 -15.27 10.67 0.93
C SER A 432 -15.30 10.75 -0.59
N GLY A 433 -14.64 9.82 -1.26
CA GLY A 433 -14.81 9.63 -2.69
C GLY A 433 -16.18 9.00 -2.97
N GLY A 434 -16.87 9.54 -3.98
CA GLY A 434 -18.12 9.02 -4.48
C GLY A 434 -17.95 8.28 -5.81
N SER A 435 -19.00 8.29 -6.61
CA SER A 435 -18.95 7.75 -7.97
C SER A 435 -18.24 8.70 -8.94
N GLY A 436 -17.43 8.15 -9.82
CA GLY A 436 -16.74 8.91 -10.87
C GLY A 436 -15.75 9.92 -10.29
N THR A 437 -15.95 11.19 -10.64
CA THR A 437 -15.08 12.32 -10.22
C THR A 437 -15.65 13.12 -9.07
N THR A 438 -16.72 12.65 -8.43
CA THR A 438 -17.43 13.34 -7.35
C THR A 438 -16.88 12.96 -5.98
N PHE A 439 -16.74 13.96 -5.12
CA PHE A 439 -16.33 13.79 -3.73
C PHE A 439 -17.40 14.39 -2.82
N TYR A 440 -17.73 13.70 -1.75
CA TYR A 440 -18.70 14.14 -0.74
C TYR A 440 -17.99 14.93 0.36
N ILE A 441 -18.69 15.95 0.86
CA ILE A 441 -18.28 16.78 1.99
C ILE A 441 -19.32 16.62 3.10
N TYR A 442 -18.87 16.21 4.26
CA TYR A 442 -19.70 16.06 5.46
C TYR A 442 -19.21 16.94 6.59
N GLY A 443 -20.15 17.39 7.41
CA GLY A 443 -19.87 18.06 8.67
C GLY A 443 -19.31 17.10 9.71
N TYR A 444 -18.30 17.54 10.44
CA TYR A 444 -17.78 16.81 11.59
C TYR A 444 -18.43 17.32 12.88
N PRO A 445 -18.83 16.43 13.85
CA PRO A 445 -18.72 14.97 13.83
C PRO A 445 -20.00 14.23 13.37
N GLY A 446 -21.04 14.90 12.94
CA GLY A 446 -22.37 14.31 12.69
C GLY A 446 -22.51 13.59 11.36
N LEU A 447 -21.56 13.73 10.43
CA LEU A 447 -21.68 13.29 9.04
C LEU A 447 -22.89 13.88 8.29
N ASP A 448 -23.29 15.11 8.65
CA ASP A 448 -24.30 15.84 7.92
C ASP A 448 -23.76 16.21 6.53
N PHE A 449 -24.52 15.88 5.48
CA PHE A 449 -24.14 16.20 4.12
C PHE A 449 -24.11 17.70 3.88
N LEU A 450 -22.97 18.24 3.47
CA LEU A 450 -22.77 19.67 3.21
C LEU A 450 -22.67 20.01 1.71
N GLY A 451 -22.45 19.00 0.87
CA GLY A 451 -22.32 19.20 -0.56
C GLY A 451 -21.26 18.30 -1.20
N THR A 452 -20.89 18.64 -2.41
CA THR A 452 -19.89 17.91 -3.18
C THR A 452 -18.88 18.85 -3.80
N PHE A 453 -17.73 18.32 -4.18
CA PHE A 453 -16.83 18.93 -5.13
C PHE A 453 -16.43 17.90 -6.18
N SER A 454 -15.94 18.36 -7.31
CA SER A 454 -15.56 17.49 -8.44
C SER A 454 -14.21 17.91 -8.97
N GLN A 455 -13.47 16.95 -9.49
CA GLN A 455 -12.22 17.17 -10.18
C GLN A 455 -12.15 16.26 -11.39
N GLU A 456 -11.82 16.83 -12.55
CA GLU A 456 -11.57 16.04 -13.74
C GLU A 456 -10.19 15.38 -13.68
N PHE A 457 -10.14 14.12 -14.09
CA PHE A 457 -8.91 13.34 -14.23
C PHE A 457 -8.71 12.95 -15.70
N PRO A 458 -7.46 12.94 -16.20
CA PRO A 458 -7.18 12.62 -17.60
C PRO A 458 -7.70 11.26 -18.07
N ASN A 459 -7.84 10.31 -17.15
CA ASN A 459 -8.26 8.93 -17.47
C ASN A 459 -9.71 8.64 -17.02
N GLY A 460 -10.50 9.69 -16.79
CA GLY A 460 -11.92 9.57 -16.46
C GLY A 460 -12.23 9.34 -14.99
N GLY A 461 -11.26 9.02 -14.16
CA GLY A 461 -11.37 8.83 -12.71
C GLY A 461 -12.40 7.77 -12.30
N PHE A 462 -12.08 6.99 -11.29
CA PHE A 462 -13.02 6.06 -10.67
C PHE A 462 -12.77 6.01 -9.17
N ARG A 463 -13.75 6.44 -8.36
CA ARG A 463 -13.67 6.49 -6.90
C ARG A 463 -12.40 7.20 -6.41
N GLY A 464 -12.35 8.51 -6.63
CA GLY A 464 -11.23 9.35 -6.18
C GLY A 464 -11.01 9.29 -4.68
N TRP A 465 -9.84 9.71 -4.26
CA TRP A 465 -9.37 9.66 -2.88
C TRP A 465 -9.16 11.07 -2.34
N PRO A 466 -9.89 11.51 -1.30
CA PRO A 466 -9.89 12.91 -0.90
C PRO A 466 -8.89 13.23 0.22
N THR A 467 -7.63 12.84 0.12
CA THR A 467 -6.61 13.23 1.09
C THR A 467 -6.20 14.68 0.88
N ILE A 468 -6.88 15.60 1.56
CA ILE A 468 -6.61 17.03 1.55
C ILE A 468 -6.05 17.42 2.91
N VAL A 469 -4.87 18.04 2.92
CA VAL A 469 -4.18 18.46 4.14
C VAL A 469 -3.65 19.89 4.06
N PRO A 470 -3.65 20.65 5.16
CA PRO A 470 -2.99 21.94 5.21
C PRO A 470 -1.47 21.75 5.13
N VAL A 471 -0.81 22.53 4.30
CA VAL A 471 0.66 22.57 4.22
C VAL A 471 1.17 23.98 4.47
N PRO A 472 2.31 24.17 5.15
CA PRO A 472 2.82 25.49 5.48
C PRO A 472 3.26 26.24 4.22
N TYR A 473 2.95 27.53 4.17
CA TYR A 473 3.41 28.48 3.16
C TYR A 473 3.72 29.84 3.82
N GLY A 474 4.91 29.95 4.39
CA GLY A 474 5.26 31.11 5.22
C GLY A 474 4.34 31.22 6.45
N SER A 475 3.72 32.39 6.65
CA SER A 475 2.73 32.63 7.71
C SER A 475 1.31 32.18 7.38
N TYR A 476 1.14 31.55 6.22
CA TYR A 476 -0.13 31.02 5.73
C TYR A 476 -0.08 29.50 5.64
N GLU A 477 -1.24 28.88 5.50
CA GLU A 477 -1.41 27.50 5.05
C GLU A 477 -2.06 27.46 3.68
N ARG A 478 -1.59 26.56 2.84
CA ARG A 478 -2.24 26.15 1.59
C ARG A 478 -2.73 24.71 1.77
N TYR A 479 -3.51 24.23 0.82
CA TYR A 479 -4.03 22.86 0.89
C TYR A 479 -3.44 22.03 -0.22
N LEU A 480 -2.83 20.93 0.16
CA LEU A 480 -2.35 19.89 -0.75
C LEU A 480 -3.40 18.78 -0.79
N TRP A 481 -3.84 18.45 -1.98
CA TRP A 481 -4.69 17.30 -2.24
C TRP A 481 -3.88 16.22 -2.96
N ILE A 482 -3.83 15.01 -2.37
CA ILE A 482 -3.21 13.83 -2.94
C ILE A 482 -4.31 12.83 -3.24
N THR A 483 -4.37 12.38 -4.48
CA THR A 483 -5.39 11.44 -4.95
C THR A 483 -4.81 10.53 -6.03
N PHE A 484 -5.61 9.56 -6.47
CA PHE A 484 -5.22 8.64 -7.54
C PHE A 484 -6.42 8.24 -8.38
N ASP A 485 -6.14 7.75 -9.58
CA ASP A 485 -7.11 7.25 -10.55
C ASP A 485 -6.92 5.74 -10.72
N ARG A 486 -7.97 4.97 -10.46
CA ARG A 486 -7.93 3.50 -10.52
C ARG A 486 -7.99 2.93 -11.92
N GLY A 487 -8.37 3.71 -12.91
CA GLY A 487 -8.68 3.23 -14.27
C GLY A 487 -7.54 3.30 -15.27
N ALA A 488 -6.41 3.91 -14.89
CA ALA A 488 -5.44 4.44 -15.84
C ALA A 488 -4.78 3.42 -16.79
N LEU A 489 -4.44 2.23 -16.33
CA LEU A 489 -3.63 1.30 -17.11
C LEU A 489 -4.34 -0.01 -17.49
N THR A 490 -5.15 -0.57 -16.62
CA THR A 490 -5.77 -1.88 -16.86
C THR A 490 -7.28 -1.92 -16.62
N GLY A 491 -7.89 -0.82 -16.19
CA GLY A 491 -9.28 -0.78 -15.74
C GLY A 491 -9.54 -1.60 -14.48
N LYS A 492 -8.48 -1.97 -13.76
CA LYS A 492 -8.51 -2.82 -12.57
C LYS A 492 -7.90 -2.07 -11.38
N TYR A 493 -8.25 -2.48 -10.17
CA TYR A 493 -7.88 -1.82 -8.91
C TYR A 493 -6.37 -1.62 -8.66
N SER A 494 -5.49 -2.26 -9.41
CA SER A 494 -4.08 -2.34 -9.12
C SER A 494 -3.25 -1.13 -9.53
N TYR A 495 -3.73 -0.30 -10.45
CA TYR A 495 -2.87 0.68 -11.13
C TYR A 495 -3.50 2.05 -11.06
N GLY A 496 -3.18 2.76 -9.97
CA GLY A 496 -3.53 4.16 -9.81
C GLY A 496 -2.48 5.08 -10.40
N THR A 497 -2.93 6.08 -11.15
CA THR A 497 -2.10 7.24 -11.45
C THR A 497 -2.24 8.24 -10.31
N LEU A 498 -1.12 8.60 -9.69
CA LEU A 498 -1.10 9.62 -8.63
C LEU A 498 -1.28 11.02 -9.21
N TYR A 499 -2.03 11.83 -8.47
CA TYR A 499 -2.21 13.25 -8.74
C TYR A 499 -1.97 14.07 -7.48
N PHE A 500 -1.29 15.19 -7.66
CA PHE A 500 -1.08 16.21 -6.65
C PHE A 500 -1.71 17.52 -7.11
N PHE A 501 -2.49 18.14 -6.24
CA PHE A 501 -3.11 19.43 -6.50
C PHE A 501 -2.80 20.40 -5.37
N LEU A 502 -2.54 21.65 -5.71
CA LEU A 502 -2.45 22.73 -4.73
C LEU A 502 -3.69 23.60 -4.81
N GLY A 503 -4.25 23.90 -3.66
CA GLY A 503 -5.33 24.87 -3.54
C GLY A 503 -4.84 26.28 -3.83
N ASP A 504 -5.66 27.07 -4.51
CA ASP A 504 -5.40 28.49 -4.87
C ASP A 504 -5.64 29.46 -3.71
N LYS A 505 -6.39 29.04 -2.68
CA LYS A 505 -6.64 29.84 -1.47
C LYS A 505 -5.69 29.48 -0.34
N MET A 506 -5.36 30.51 0.42
CA MET A 506 -4.52 30.40 1.61
C MET A 506 -5.22 31.04 2.81
N TRP A 507 -5.04 30.45 3.96
CA TRP A 507 -5.51 31.00 5.24
C TRP A 507 -4.32 31.32 6.14
N LYS A 508 -4.46 32.40 6.93
CA LYS A 508 -3.44 32.75 7.92
C LYS A 508 -3.38 31.64 8.99
N ARG A 509 -2.20 31.15 9.27
CA ARG A 509 -2.00 30.14 10.35
C ARG A 509 -2.41 30.74 11.68
N ARG A 510 -3.17 30.02 12.47
CA ARG A 510 -3.61 30.37 13.82
C ARG A 510 -2.56 30.00 14.85
#